data_d451ff2a2df301ea6e628cf334851d5b
#
_entry.id   d451ff2a2df301ea6e628cf334851d5b
#
_cell.length_a   1.000
_cell.length_b   1.000
_cell.length_c   1.000
_cell.angle_alpha   90.00
_cell.angle_beta   90.00
_cell.angle_gamma   90.00
#
_symmetry.space_group_name_H-M   'P 1'
#
loop_
_entity.id
_entity.type
_entity.pdbx_description
1 polymer ?
#
loop_
_entity_poly.entity_id
_entity_poly.type
_entity_poly.pdbx_seq_one_letter_code
_entity_poly.pdbx_strand_id
1 'polypeptide(L)'
;MKNRVGRLGVIVGIGLLIMPVVVAAGASDKPMTGDRVIRETQEAVTATKDYTIQQKDAFQRRVQTELDEMQVHIAQLREQVKHESGKARADIQKAIKELERKSDLADKKLQDIHSATTSSWEQAKSKTAAAMDDLRDSLNRTLSHLP
;
A
#
# COMPACT_ATOMS: atom_id res chain seq x y z
N MET A 1 -29.92 -36.30 -5.50
CA MET A 1 -28.87 -36.29 -4.45
C MET A 1 -28.25 -34.90 -4.41
N LYS A 2 -28.52 -34.17 -3.33
CA LYS A 2 -28.12 -32.79 -3.13
C LYS A 2 -26.76 -32.76 -2.42
N ASN A 3 -25.69 -32.27 -3.04
CA ASN A 3 -24.47 -31.96 -2.35
C ASN A 3 -24.28 -30.42 -2.31
N ARG A 4 -24.66 -29.86 -1.19
CA ARG A 4 -24.27 -28.51 -0.76
C ARG A 4 -22.82 -28.58 -0.27
N VAL A 5 -21.90 -28.02 -1.01
CA VAL A 5 -20.55 -27.76 -0.52
C VAL A 5 -20.52 -26.33 0.00
N GLY A 6 -20.34 -26.22 1.32
CA GLY A 6 -20.31 -24.96 2.04
C GLY A 6 -19.10 -24.10 1.66
N ARG A 7 -19.38 -22.83 1.40
CA ARG A 7 -18.39 -21.77 1.31
C ARG A 7 -17.89 -21.45 2.73
N LEU A 8 -16.70 -21.92 3.07
CA LEU A 8 -15.96 -21.43 4.24
C LEU A 8 -15.36 -20.08 3.88
N GLY A 9 -16.00 -19.03 4.33
CA GLY A 9 -15.43 -17.69 4.32
C GLY A 9 -14.30 -17.62 5.33
N VAL A 10 -13.07 -17.48 4.87
CA VAL A 10 -11.93 -17.13 5.72
C VAL A 10 -12.01 -15.64 6.00
N ILE A 11 -12.55 -15.31 7.16
CA ILE A 11 -12.46 -13.96 7.73
C ILE A 11 -11.06 -13.84 8.29
N VAL A 12 -10.17 -13.18 7.54
CA VAL A 12 -8.89 -12.71 8.09
C VAL A 12 -9.19 -11.51 8.99
N GLY A 13 -9.39 -11.81 10.26
CA GLY A 13 -9.50 -10.80 11.30
C GLY A 13 -8.16 -10.09 11.46
N ILE A 14 -8.09 -8.84 11.01
CA ILE A 14 -7.02 -7.92 11.41
C ILE A 14 -7.27 -7.62 12.87
N GLY A 15 -6.62 -8.38 13.75
CA GLY A 15 -6.58 -8.12 15.17
C GLY A 15 -5.86 -6.81 15.43
N LEU A 16 -6.64 -5.76 15.65
CA LEU A 16 -6.16 -4.52 16.24
C LEU A 16 -5.74 -4.85 17.68
N LEU A 17 -4.46 -5.13 17.87
CA LEU A 17 -3.88 -5.38 19.20
C LEU A 17 -3.74 -4.03 19.90
N ILE A 18 -4.88 -3.59 20.49
CA ILE A 18 -4.87 -2.50 21.46
C ILE A 18 -4.28 -3.09 22.72
N MET A 19 -2.98 -2.87 22.93
CA MET A 19 -2.37 -3.18 24.22
C MET A 19 -2.90 -2.18 25.24
N PRO A 20 -3.55 -2.63 26.33
CA PRO A 20 -3.86 -1.75 27.43
C PRO A 20 -2.53 -1.32 28.08
N VAL A 21 -2.26 -0.03 28.08
CA VAL A 21 -1.22 0.54 28.93
C VAL A 21 -1.66 0.31 30.37
N VAL A 22 -1.10 -0.71 30.99
CA VAL A 22 -1.22 -0.91 32.43
C VAL A 22 -0.39 0.19 33.09
N VAL A 23 -1.06 1.26 33.51
CA VAL A 23 -0.49 2.22 34.44
C VAL A 23 -0.37 1.52 35.79
N ALA A 24 0.79 0.97 36.08
CA ALA A 24 1.14 0.56 37.42
C ALA A 24 1.29 1.82 38.27
N ALA A 25 0.30 2.10 39.09
CA ALA A 25 0.39 3.11 40.13
C ALA A 25 1.37 2.65 41.20
N GLY A 26 2.65 2.97 41.00
CA GLY A 26 3.67 2.91 42.05
C GLY A 26 3.75 4.28 42.68
N ALA A 27 3.20 4.42 43.86
CA ALA A 27 3.33 5.61 44.69
C ALA A 27 4.80 5.83 45.04
N SER A 28 5.43 6.83 44.36
CA SER A 28 6.67 7.43 44.82
C SER A 28 6.48 8.94 44.81
N ASP A 29 6.24 9.45 45.99
CA ASP A 29 6.12 10.86 46.34
C ASP A 29 7.50 11.53 46.12
N LYS A 30 7.80 11.90 44.88
CA LYS A 30 8.86 12.85 44.53
C LYS A 30 8.26 13.94 43.64
N PRO A 31 8.51 15.20 43.91
CA PRO A 31 7.97 16.28 43.11
C PRO A 31 8.45 16.12 41.67
N MET A 32 7.50 15.93 40.74
CA MET A 32 7.80 15.89 39.33
C MET A 32 8.33 17.28 38.91
N THR A 33 9.63 17.37 38.74
CA THR A 33 10.27 18.55 38.20
C THR A 33 9.86 18.66 36.73
N GLY A 34 9.38 19.83 36.31
CA GLY A 34 8.88 20.06 34.94
C GLY A 34 9.81 19.59 33.80
N ASP A 35 11.13 19.60 34.07
CA ASP A 35 12.16 19.09 33.15
C ASP A 35 12.05 17.61 32.82
N ARG A 36 11.52 16.80 33.73
CA ARG A 36 11.35 15.35 33.52
C ARG A 36 10.16 15.05 32.61
N VAL A 37 9.07 15.78 32.80
CA VAL A 37 7.87 15.67 31.91
C VAL A 37 8.21 16.10 30.51
N ILE A 38 9.02 17.17 30.33
CA ILE A 38 9.46 17.63 29.01
C ILE A 38 10.34 16.60 28.32
N ARG A 39 11.27 15.93 29.03
CA ARG A 39 12.12 14.88 28.46
C ARG A 39 11.31 13.65 28.03
N GLU A 40 10.45 13.14 28.89
CA GLU A 40 9.62 11.97 28.58
C GLU A 40 8.66 12.24 27.40
N THR A 41 8.15 13.48 27.29
CA THR A 41 7.32 13.89 26.15
C THR A 41 8.15 14.01 24.87
N GLN A 42 9.37 14.52 24.94
CA GLN A 42 10.26 14.61 23.78
C GLN A 42 10.71 13.23 23.28
N GLU A 43 11.05 12.31 24.19
CA GLU A 43 11.43 10.93 23.85
C GLU A 43 10.25 10.18 23.21
N ALA A 44 9.02 10.32 23.73
CA ALA A 44 7.83 9.72 23.15
C ALA A 44 7.52 10.29 21.75
N VAL A 45 7.65 11.59 21.54
CA VAL A 45 7.46 12.25 20.25
C VAL A 45 8.52 11.80 19.24
N THR A 46 9.77 11.64 19.66
CA THR A 46 10.87 11.17 18.81
C THR A 46 10.64 9.72 18.41
N ALA A 47 10.32 8.84 19.35
CA ALA A 47 10.02 7.44 19.08
C ALA A 47 8.83 7.28 18.11
N THR A 48 7.79 8.10 18.24
CA THR A 48 6.64 8.09 17.31
C THR A 48 7.04 8.55 15.92
N LYS A 49 7.90 9.56 15.80
CA LYS A 49 8.42 10.02 14.49
C LYS A 49 9.27 8.97 13.82
N ASP A 50 10.18 8.33 14.53
CA ASP A 50 11.05 7.28 14.00
C ASP A 50 10.23 6.06 13.53
N TYR A 51 9.23 5.67 14.29
CA TYR A 51 8.30 4.61 13.90
C TYR A 51 7.54 4.96 12.61
N THR A 52 7.05 6.18 12.47
CA THR A 52 6.36 6.64 11.26
C THR A 52 7.31 6.67 10.05
N ILE A 53 8.56 7.09 10.23
CA ILE A 53 9.58 7.10 9.16
C ILE A 53 9.84 5.67 8.68
N GLN A 54 10.09 4.74 9.58
CA GLN A 54 10.32 3.33 9.25
C GLN A 54 9.14 2.70 8.49
N GLN A 55 7.93 3.01 8.92
CA GLN A 55 6.72 2.56 8.22
C GLN A 55 6.59 3.14 6.82
N LYS A 56 6.90 4.42 6.64
CA LYS A 56 6.92 5.06 5.32
C LYS A 56 7.90 4.36 4.40
N ASP A 57 9.13 4.17 4.84
CA ASP A 57 10.19 3.54 4.05
C ASP A 57 9.85 2.08 3.68
N ALA A 58 9.29 1.33 4.61
CA ALA A 58 8.87 -0.05 4.35
C ALA A 58 7.72 -0.10 3.32
N PHE A 59 6.75 0.78 3.45
CA PHE A 59 5.64 0.89 2.51
C PHE A 59 6.12 1.31 1.12
N GLN A 60 6.98 2.32 1.03
CA GLN A 60 7.55 2.79 -0.25
C GLN A 60 8.30 1.69 -0.99
N ARG A 61 9.21 0.97 -0.30
CA ARG A 61 9.95 -0.13 -0.92
C ARG A 61 9.03 -1.22 -1.45
N ARG A 62 8.00 -1.59 -0.68
CA ARG A 62 7.02 -2.60 -1.09
C ARG A 62 6.25 -2.16 -2.33
N VAL A 63 5.72 -0.94 -2.32
CA VAL A 63 4.95 -0.40 -3.45
C VAL A 63 5.84 -0.24 -4.70
N GLN A 64 7.09 0.22 -4.54
CA GLN A 64 8.03 0.33 -5.64
C GLN A 64 8.28 -1.03 -6.29
N THR A 65 8.58 -2.06 -5.48
CA THR A 65 8.80 -3.42 -6.00
C THR A 65 7.59 -3.92 -6.78
N GLU A 66 6.39 -3.75 -6.24
CA GLU A 66 5.16 -4.19 -6.89
C GLU A 66 4.88 -3.41 -8.18
N LEU A 67 5.16 -2.11 -8.19
CA LEU A 67 5.02 -1.27 -9.38
C LEU A 67 6.00 -1.69 -10.48
N ASP A 68 7.25 -1.98 -10.12
CA ASP A 68 8.27 -2.47 -11.05
C ASP A 68 7.87 -3.82 -11.67
N GLU A 69 7.32 -4.75 -10.88
CA GLU A 69 6.80 -6.03 -11.37
C GLU A 69 5.65 -5.83 -12.37
N MET A 70 4.70 -4.92 -12.08
CA MET A 70 3.62 -4.61 -13.02
C MET A 70 4.13 -3.97 -14.31
N GLN A 71 5.14 -3.12 -14.25
CA GLN A 71 5.78 -2.52 -15.44
C GLN A 71 6.45 -3.59 -16.31
N VAL A 72 7.06 -4.62 -15.73
CA VAL A 72 7.59 -5.77 -16.48
C VAL A 72 6.45 -6.48 -17.24
N HIS A 73 5.31 -6.72 -16.61
CA HIS A 73 4.16 -7.32 -17.28
C HIS A 73 3.61 -6.45 -18.43
N ILE A 74 3.55 -5.13 -18.24
CA ILE A 74 3.15 -4.20 -19.30
C ILE A 74 4.13 -4.26 -20.48
N ALA A 75 5.44 -4.36 -20.20
CA ALA A 75 6.45 -4.52 -21.24
C ALA A 75 6.29 -5.85 -22.00
N GLN A 76 5.98 -6.94 -21.31
CA GLN A 76 5.69 -8.24 -21.94
C GLN A 76 4.44 -8.16 -22.84
N LEU A 77 3.39 -7.47 -22.42
CA LEU A 77 2.21 -7.22 -23.26
C LEU A 77 2.54 -6.43 -24.53
N ARG A 78 3.45 -5.46 -24.44
CA ARG A 78 3.95 -4.72 -25.63
C ARG A 78 4.67 -5.64 -26.63
N GLU A 79 5.42 -6.62 -26.16
CA GLU A 79 6.05 -7.59 -27.05
C GLU A 79 5.01 -8.54 -27.65
N GLN A 80 4.08 -9.06 -26.88
CA GLN A 80 3.02 -9.95 -27.36
C GLN A 80 2.18 -9.30 -28.45
N VAL A 81 1.79 -8.04 -28.29
CA VAL A 81 0.95 -7.32 -29.26
C VAL A 81 1.59 -7.17 -30.65
N LYS A 82 2.92 -7.29 -30.75
CA LYS A 82 3.64 -7.25 -32.04
C LYS A 82 3.29 -8.46 -32.93
N HIS A 83 2.94 -9.57 -32.29
CA HIS A 83 2.57 -10.83 -32.97
C HIS A 83 1.08 -10.97 -33.23
N GLU A 84 0.27 -10.05 -32.71
CA GLU A 84 -1.17 -10.02 -32.91
C GLU A 84 -1.56 -9.20 -34.15
N SER A 85 -2.76 -9.49 -34.69
CA SER A 85 -3.31 -8.82 -35.86
C SER A 85 -4.78 -8.45 -35.68
N GLY A 86 -5.30 -7.57 -36.53
CA GLY A 86 -6.70 -7.21 -36.57
C GLY A 86 -7.21 -6.59 -35.29
N LYS A 87 -8.43 -6.99 -34.88
CA LYS A 87 -9.11 -6.46 -33.72
C LYS A 87 -8.39 -6.77 -32.40
N ALA A 88 -7.85 -7.99 -32.26
CA ALA A 88 -7.12 -8.40 -31.04
C ALA A 88 -5.94 -7.46 -30.77
N ARG A 89 -5.17 -7.12 -31.79
CA ARG A 89 -4.07 -6.13 -31.67
C ARG A 89 -4.57 -4.78 -31.18
N ALA A 90 -5.66 -4.26 -31.75
CA ALA A 90 -6.21 -2.96 -31.37
C ALA A 90 -6.71 -2.95 -29.91
N ASP A 91 -7.36 -4.00 -29.46
CA ASP A 91 -7.88 -4.12 -28.09
C ASP A 91 -6.73 -4.20 -27.07
N ILE A 92 -5.68 -4.98 -27.36
CA ILE A 92 -4.49 -5.09 -26.49
C ILE A 92 -3.74 -3.75 -26.44
N GLN A 93 -3.56 -3.07 -27.58
CA GLN A 93 -2.91 -1.74 -27.61
C GLN A 93 -3.65 -0.71 -26.76
N LYS A 94 -4.99 -0.73 -26.79
CA LYS A 94 -5.81 0.15 -25.95
C LYS A 94 -5.63 -0.18 -24.47
N ALA A 95 -5.63 -1.46 -24.11
CA ALA A 95 -5.40 -1.90 -22.74
C ALA A 95 -4.00 -1.50 -22.23
N ILE A 96 -2.96 -1.65 -23.04
CA ILE A 96 -1.60 -1.22 -22.72
C ILE A 96 -1.56 0.28 -22.39
N LYS A 97 -2.15 1.13 -23.22
CA LYS A 97 -2.20 2.58 -22.97
C LYS A 97 -2.89 2.93 -21.65
N GLU A 98 -3.95 2.20 -21.32
CA GLU A 98 -4.63 2.40 -20.04
C GLU A 98 -3.77 1.95 -18.85
N LEU A 99 -3.09 0.80 -18.97
CA LEU A 99 -2.17 0.30 -17.95
C LEU A 99 -1.00 1.26 -17.72
N GLU A 100 -0.43 1.82 -18.79
CA GLU A 100 0.64 2.82 -18.70
C GLU A 100 0.17 4.06 -17.94
N ARG A 101 -0.99 4.59 -18.30
CA ARG A 101 -1.59 5.75 -17.60
C ARG A 101 -1.82 5.47 -16.10
N LYS A 102 -2.27 4.27 -15.75
CA LYS A 102 -2.48 3.87 -14.35
C LYS A 102 -1.16 3.66 -13.63
N SER A 103 -0.15 3.11 -14.31
CA SER A 103 1.20 2.98 -13.77
C SER A 103 1.81 4.35 -13.45
N ASP A 104 1.68 5.32 -14.36
CA ASP A 104 2.14 6.70 -14.13
C ASP A 104 1.40 7.36 -12.95
N LEU A 105 0.10 7.08 -12.79
CA LEU A 105 -0.67 7.59 -11.66
C LEU A 105 -0.20 6.97 -10.34
N ALA A 106 0.06 5.68 -10.32
CA ALA A 106 0.56 4.97 -9.15
C ALA A 106 1.96 5.49 -8.75
N ASP A 107 2.85 5.72 -9.73
CA ASP A 107 4.16 6.32 -9.50
C ASP A 107 4.07 7.72 -8.89
N LYS A 108 3.20 8.59 -9.44
CA LYS A 108 2.94 9.91 -8.85
C LYS A 108 2.44 9.83 -7.42
N LYS A 109 1.55 8.87 -7.11
CA LYS A 109 1.07 8.66 -5.74
C LYS A 109 2.16 8.15 -4.81
N LEU A 110 3.08 7.33 -5.32
CA LEU A 110 4.25 6.91 -4.57
C LEU A 110 5.20 8.09 -4.27
N GLN A 111 5.38 9.01 -5.22
CA GLN A 111 6.14 10.25 -5.00
C GLN A 111 5.48 11.15 -3.94
N ASP A 112 4.14 11.24 -3.90
CA ASP A 112 3.41 11.98 -2.86
C ASP A 112 3.74 11.45 -1.45
N ILE A 113 4.10 10.17 -1.30
CA ILE A 113 4.53 9.56 -0.03
C ILE A 113 5.82 10.20 0.50
N HIS A 114 6.78 10.51 -0.37
CA HIS A 114 8.04 11.15 0.05
C HIS A 114 7.82 12.49 0.73
N SER A 115 6.90 13.29 0.20
CA SER A 115 6.56 14.61 0.71
C SER A 115 5.51 14.60 1.83
N ALA A 116 4.89 13.44 2.11
CA ALA A 116 3.84 13.33 3.12
C ALA A 116 4.40 13.59 4.54
N THR A 117 3.74 14.51 5.26
CA THR A 117 3.97 14.74 6.69
C THR A 117 3.31 13.65 7.53
N THR A 118 3.59 13.60 8.83
CA THR A 118 2.95 12.64 9.75
C THR A 118 1.43 12.76 9.71
N SER A 119 0.88 13.97 9.58
CA SER A 119 -0.57 14.21 9.53
C SER A 119 -1.22 13.82 8.19
N SER A 120 -0.47 13.82 7.08
CA SER A 120 -0.98 13.46 5.74
C SER A 120 -0.62 12.03 5.32
N TRP A 121 0.18 11.33 6.11
CA TRP A 121 0.69 10.00 5.80
C TRP A 121 -0.40 8.97 5.51
N GLU A 122 -1.39 8.84 6.39
CA GLU A 122 -2.46 7.84 6.22
C GLU A 122 -3.30 8.11 4.96
N GLN A 123 -3.53 9.38 4.62
CA GLN A 123 -4.23 9.75 3.39
C GLN A 123 -3.38 9.43 2.15
N ALA A 124 -2.08 9.75 2.17
CA ALA A 124 -1.18 9.46 1.07
C ALA A 124 -1.06 7.95 0.84
N LYS A 125 -0.88 7.17 1.91
CA LYS A 125 -0.84 5.71 1.90
C LYS A 125 -2.11 5.11 1.29
N SER A 126 -3.29 5.57 1.73
CA SER A 126 -4.58 5.09 1.20
C SER A 126 -4.75 5.39 -0.30
N LYS A 127 -4.39 6.60 -0.74
CA LYS A 127 -4.46 6.98 -2.17
C LYS A 127 -3.49 6.17 -3.02
N THR A 128 -2.29 5.89 -2.52
CA THR A 128 -1.29 5.07 -3.21
C THR A 128 -1.78 3.62 -3.32
N ALA A 129 -2.27 3.03 -2.23
CA ALA A 129 -2.82 1.68 -2.24
C ALA A 129 -3.98 1.54 -3.25
N ALA A 130 -4.91 2.49 -3.27
CA ALA A 130 -6.02 2.49 -4.23
C ALA A 130 -5.54 2.56 -5.69
N ALA A 131 -4.51 3.37 -5.99
CA ALA A 131 -3.94 3.44 -7.34
C ALA A 131 -3.25 2.13 -7.75
N MET A 132 -2.57 1.47 -6.82
CA MET A 132 -1.94 0.16 -7.04
C MET A 132 -2.98 -0.94 -7.27
N ASP A 133 -4.05 -0.97 -6.50
CA ASP A 133 -5.14 -1.93 -6.66
C ASP A 133 -5.84 -1.75 -8.02
N ASP A 134 -6.11 -0.51 -8.43
CA ASP A 134 -6.71 -0.21 -9.74
C ASP A 134 -5.80 -0.63 -10.92
N LEU A 135 -4.49 -0.44 -10.79
CA LEU A 135 -3.51 -0.92 -11.77
C LEU A 135 -3.48 -2.45 -11.83
N ARG A 136 -3.42 -3.12 -10.67
CA ARG A 136 -3.41 -4.59 -10.55
C ARG A 136 -4.66 -5.20 -11.16
N ASP A 137 -5.84 -4.67 -10.84
CA ASP A 137 -7.12 -5.17 -11.37
C ASP A 137 -7.21 -4.99 -12.87
N SER A 138 -6.70 -3.87 -13.40
CA SER A 138 -6.66 -3.64 -14.85
C SER A 138 -5.68 -4.59 -15.55
N LEU A 139 -4.52 -4.84 -14.95
CA LEU A 139 -3.55 -5.80 -15.47
C LEU A 139 -4.13 -7.22 -15.50
N ASN A 140 -4.73 -7.67 -14.40
CA ASN A 140 -5.37 -9.00 -14.30
C ASN A 140 -6.49 -9.16 -15.34
N ARG A 141 -7.33 -8.15 -15.52
CA ARG A 141 -8.36 -8.17 -16.57
C ARG A 141 -7.76 -8.27 -17.96
N THR A 142 -6.71 -7.51 -18.24
CA THR A 142 -6.04 -7.57 -19.54
C THR A 142 -5.46 -8.95 -19.79
N LEU A 143 -4.73 -9.51 -18.81
CA LEU A 143 -4.13 -10.85 -18.93
C LEU A 143 -5.17 -11.97 -19.09
N SER A 144 -6.35 -11.85 -18.47
CA SER A 144 -7.42 -12.85 -18.58
C SER A 144 -8.20 -12.80 -19.90
N HIS A 145 -8.04 -11.74 -20.69
CA HIS A 145 -8.67 -11.57 -22.01
C HIS A 145 -7.71 -11.82 -23.18
N LEU A 146 -6.47 -12.20 -22.88
CA LEU A 146 -5.53 -12.64 -23.92
C LEU A 146 -5.93 -14.04 -24.42
N PRO A 147 -5.83 -14.30 -25.74
CA PRO A 147 -6.13 -15.60 -26.33
C PRO A 147 -5.14 -16.68 -25.90
#